data_882bef10530008a951443f308b144331
#
_entry.id   882bef10530008a951443f308b144331
#
_cell.length_a   1.000
_cell.length_b   1.000
_cell.length_c   1.000
_cell.angle_alpha   90.00
_cell.angle_beta   90.00
_cell.angle_gamma   90.00
#
_symmetry.space_group_name_H-M   'P 1'
#
loop_
_entity.id
_entity.type
_entity.pdbx_description
1 polymer ?
#
loop_
_entity_poly.entity_id
_entity_poly.type
_entity_poly.pdbx_seq_one_letter_code
_entity_poly.pdbx_strand_id
1 'polypeptide(L)'
;MKTFLTSITFLAGSCIFLVAADFDIRDEAEFNKVVAANAKVEKLAGDMGFLEGPVWNPADGGYLIFSDIPNNELKKWVQTGGLTTFRKPSNNANGNTLDLEGRLTTAEHSGRRVSVTDKDGTARTVVDSFEGKKLNSPNDVVVKSDGTYWFTDPDYGLGKNPKEQAGNYVYRFDPKAKSIIAVVKDFDKPNGLCFSPDEKKLYVADSGKPRHIRVFEVQSGGTLDSGKVFCTIDKGGPDGIRCDDAGRIWSSAGDGVHVFAPDGKLIGKILVPESPANLCFGGPGDKTLYITARKSLYAIPTSVTAAKRP
;
A
#
# COMPACT_ATOMS: atom_id res chain seq x y z
N MET A 1 -73.10 -2.70 -33.60
CA MET A 1 -72.07 -2.73 -32.50
C MET A 1 -70.71 -2.98 -33.14
N LYS A 2 -69.89 -1.94 -33.15
CA LYS A 2 -68.50 -2.02 -33.64
C LYS A 2 -67.57 -2.01 -32.40
N THR A 3 -66.90 -3.12 -32.20
CA THR A 3 -65.96 -3.34 -31.10
C THR A 3 -64.57 -2.79 -31.50
N PHE A 4 -64.08 -1.76 -30.77
CA PHE A 4 -62.72 -1.27 -30.94
C PHE A 4 -61.76 -2.10 -30.04
N LEU A 5 -60.82 -2.81 -30.65
CA LEU A 5 -59.67 -3.38 -29.95
C LEU A 5 -58.56 -2.34 -29.84
N THR A 6 -58.22 -1.95 -28.64
CA THR A 6 -57.08 -1.07 -28.33
C THR A 6 -55.88 -1.95 -28.04
N SER A 7 -54.89 -1.93 -28.95
CA SER A 7 -53.59 -2.57 -28.73
C SER A 7 -52.72 -1.70 -27.82
N ILE A 8 -52.33 -2.21 -26.65
CA ILE A 8 -51.35 -1.60 -25.76
C ILE A 8 -49.99 -2.17 -26.13
N THR A 9 -49.13 -1.32 -26.69
CA THR A 9 -47.73 -1.66 -27.00
C THR A 9 -46.90 -1.38 -25.75
N PHE A 10 -46.36 -2.42 -25.12
CA PHE A 10 -45.36 -2.26 -24.06
C PHE A 10 -44.01 -1.96 -24.69
N LEU A 11 -43.51 -0.75 -24.48
CA LEU A 11 -42.10 -0.42 -24.70
C LEU A 11 -41.27 -1.03 -23.54
N ALA A 12 -40.54 -2.09 -23.85
CA ALA A 12 -39.51 -2.59 -22.95
C ALA A 12 -38.31 -1.61 -22.96
N GLY A 13 -38.23 -0.77 -21.97
CA GLY A 13 -37.08 0.08 -21.74
C GLY A 13 -35.89 -0.79 -21.28
N SER A 14 -34.92 -1.01 -22.17
CA SER A 14 -33.64 -1.60 -21.81
C SER A 14 -32.90 -0.60 -20.92
N CYS A 15 -32.86 -0.84 -19.60
CA CYS A 15 -31.90 -0.19 -18.73
C CYS A 15 -30.50 -0.62 -19.14
N ILE A 16 -29.81 0.22 -19.89
CA ILE A 16 -28.37 0.10 -20.10
C ILE A 16 -27.72 0.47 -18.76
N PHE A 17 -27.32 -0.53 -17.98
CA PHE A 17 -26.39 -0.30 -16.88
C PHE A 17 -25.06 0.09 -17.51
N LEU A 18 -24.69 1.37 -17.42
CA LEU A 18 -23.33 1.79 -17.67
C LEU A 18 -22.46 1.13 -16.58
N VAL A 19 -21.78 0.06 -16.94
CA VAL A 19 -20.66 -0.46 -16.13
C VAL A 19 -19.60 0.62 -16.19
N ALA A 20 -19.26 1.23 -15.06
CA ALA A 20 -18.15 2.16 -14.98
C ALA A 20 -16.90 1.46 -15.55
N ALA A 21 -16.11 2.17 -16.35
CA ALA A 21 -14.85 1.64 -16.85
C ALA A 21 -13.91 1.38 -15.66
N ASP A 22 -13.28 0.21 -15.62
CA ASP A 22 -12.33 -0.13 -14.56
C ASP A 22 -10.99 0.60 -14.73
N PHE A 23 -10.78 1.35 -15.84
CA PHE A 23 -9.52 1.98 -16.18
C PHE A 23 -9.69 3.40 -16.74
N ASP A 24 -8.73 4.27 -16.40
CA ASP A 24 -8.45 5.56 -17.07
C ASP A 24 -7.07 5.46 -17.72
N ILE A 25 -7.02 5.12 -19.00
CA ILE A 25 -5.79 4.83 -19.74
C ILE A 25 -5.22 6.12 -20.32
N ARG A 26 -3.94 6.41 -20.04
CA ARG A 26 -3.22 7.60 -20.52
C ARG A 26 -2.16 7.26 -21.58
N ASP A 27 -1.60 6.05 -21.52
CA ASP A 27 -0.67 5.50 -22.50
C ASP A 27 -1.03 4.03 -22.72
N GLU A 28 -1.79 3.77 -23.79
CA GLU A 28 -2.36 2.46 -24.04
C GLU A 28 -1.27 1.39 -24.25
N ALA A 29 -0.19 1.75 -24.97
CA ALA A 29 0.89 0.82 -25.25
C ALA A 29 1.65 0.40 -23.99
N GLU A 30 1.83 1.30 -23.02
CA GLU A 30 2.48 1.00 -21.74
C GLU A 30 1.51 0.36 -20.75
N PHE A 31 0.24 0.82 -20.69
CA PHE A 31 -0.74 0.29 -19.75
C PHE A 31 -1.10 -1.18 -20.04
N ASN A 32 -1.23 -1.54 -21.33
CA ASN A 32 -1.51 -2.93 -21.75
C ASN A 32 -0.37 -3.92 -21.43
N LYS A 33 0.84 -3.42 -21.10
CA LYS A 33 1.94 -4.27 -20.61
C LYS A 33 1.74 -4.68 -19.15
N VAL A 34 0.96 -3.94 -18.38
CA VAL A 34 0.84 -4.11 -16.92
C VAL A 34 -0.50 -4.69 -16.49
N VAL A 35 -1.58 -4.39 -17.23
CA VAL A 35 -2.94 -4.91 -16.96
C VAL A 35 -3.56 -5.36 -18.28
N ALA A 36 -4.11 -6.58 -18.31
CA ALA A 36 -4.83 -7.06 -19.48
C ALA A 36 -6.14 -6.28 -19.68
N ALA A 37 -6.50 -5.99 -20.94
CA ALA A 37 -7.68 -5.19 -21.29
C ALA A 37 -9.01 -5.77 -20.75
N ASN A 38 -9.08 -7.08 -20.52
CA ASN A 38 -10.24 -7.77 -19.99
C ASN A 38 -10.17 -8.03 -18.46
N ALA A 39 -9.13 -7.58 -17.78
CA ALA A 39 -9.01 -7.70 -16.33
C ALA A 39 -10.10 -6.88 -15.63
N LYS A 40 -10.57 -7.37 -14.49
CA LYS A 40 -11.64 -6.74 -13.70
C LYS A 40 -11.17 -6.56 -12.25
N VAL A 41 -11.58 -5.45 -11.67
CA VAL A 41 -11.42 -5.20 -10.23
C VAL A 41 -12.51 -5.99 -9.50
N GLU A 42 -12.11 -6.94 -8.67
CA GLU A 42 -13.01 -7.80 -7.91
C GLU A 42 -12.97 -7.45 -6.43
N LYS A 43 -14.13 -7.36 -5.79
CA LYS A 43 -14.24 -7.20 -4.33
C LYS A 43 -14.15 -8.59 -3.69
N LEU A 44 -13.12 -8.79 -2.86
CA LEU A 44 -12.87 -10.07 -2.17
C LEU A 44 -13.51 -10.14 -0.79
N ALA A 45 -13.55 -9.01 -0.07
CA ALA A 45 -14.14 -8.92 1.26
C ALA A 45 -14.56 -7.46 1.56
N GLY A 46 -15.42 -7.26 2.57
CA GLY A 46 -15.92 -5.95 2.97
C GLY A 46 -16.35 -5.90 4.42
N ASP A 47 -17.05 -4.81 4.79
CA ASP A 47 -17.66 -4.59 6.10
C ASP A 47 -16.64 -4.49 7.26
N MET A 48 -15.45 -3.97 6.97
CA MET A 48 -14.39 -3.71 7.93
C MET A 48 -14.31 -2.22 8.31
N GLY A 49 -13.31 -1.81 9.10
CA GLY A 49 -13.16 -0.42 9.53
C GLY A 49 -12.44 0.46 8.51
N PHE A 50 -11.13 0.45 8.53
CA PHE A 50 -10.24 1.11 7.57
C PHE A 50 -9.03 0.23 7.32
N LEU A 51 -8.91 -0.23 6.07
CA LEU A 51 -7.94 -1.25 5.67
C LEU A 51 -6.67 -0.63 5.15
N GLU A 52 -5.54 -1.20 5.59
CA GLU A 52 -4.21 -0.75 5.28
C GLU A 52 -3.19 -1.89 5.18
N GLY A 53 -2.00 -1.54 4.71
CA GLY A 53 -0.78 -2.33 4.77
C GLY A 53 -0.89 -3.77 4.31
N PRO A 54 -1.38 -4.06 3.12
CA PRO A 54 -1.47 -5.43 2.64
C PRO A 54 -0.07 -5.97 2.34
N VAL A 55 0.16 -7.22 2.73
CA VAL A 55 1.36 -8.00 2.40
C VAL A 55 0.99 -9.44 2.05
N TRP A 56 1.51 -9.94 0.94
CA TRP A 56 1.38 -11.33 0.56
C TRP A 56 2.46 -12.18 1.21
N ASN A 57 2.05 -13.24 1.91
CA ASN A 57 2.95 -14.25 2.44
C ASN A 57 2.81 -15.53 1.60
N PRO A 58 3.87 -16.00 0.92
CA PRO A 58 3.81 -17.19 0.08
C PRO A 58 3.81 -18.51 0.87
N ALA A 59 4.04 -18.49 2.19
CA ALA A 59 4.02 -19.69 3.02
C ALA A 59 2.63 -20.34 3.04
N ASP A 60 2.56 -21.62 3.35
CA ASP A 60 1.32 -22.39 3.56
C ASP A 60 0.32 -22.30 2.40
N GLY A 61 0.81 -22.26 1.17
CA GLY A 61 -0.02 -22.13 -0.03
C GLY A 61 -0.40 -20.69 -0.40
N GLY A 62 0.08 -19.73 0.37
CA GLY A 62 -0.10 -18.31 0.13
C GLY A 62 -1.32 -17.71 0.81
N TYR A 63 -1.11 -16.57 1.47
CA TYR A 63 -2.17 -15.79 2.09
C TYR A 63 -1.81 -14.30 2.17
N LEU A 64 -2.83 -13.47 2.24
CA LEU A 64 -2.71 -12.04 2.44
C LEU A 64 -2.88 -11.71 3.92
N ILE A 65 -2.00 -10.84 4.45
CA ILE A 65 -2.20 -10.17 5.73
C ILE A 65 -2.41 -8.69 5.44
N PHE A 66 -3.32 -8.05 6.18
CA PHE A 66 -3.54 -6.61 6.12
C PHE A 66 -4.10 -6.08 7.44
N SER A 67 -3.98 -4.80 7.65
CA SER A 67 -4.42 -4.12 8.86
C SER A 67 -5.86 -3.65 8.74
N ASP A 68 -6.65 -3.84 9.80
CA ASP A 68 -7.91 -3.13 10.06
C ASP A 68 -7.68 -2.21 11.26
N ILE A 69 -7.25 -0.99 10.96
CA ILE A 69 -6.70 -0.06 11.96
C ILE A 69 -7.70 0.25 13.08
N PRO A 70 -8.95 0.71 12.80
CA PRO A 70 -9.88 1.08 13.86
C PRO A 70 -10.32 -0.09 14.72
N ASN A 71 -10.38 -1.30 14.13
CA ASN A 71 -10.76 -2.52 14.84
C ASN A 71 -9.58 -3.13 15.63
N ASN A 72 -8.39 -2.54 15.50
CA ASN A 72 -7.16 -2.97 16.19
C ASN A 72 -6.83 -4.44 15.88
N GLU A 73 -6.94 -4.81 14.59
CA GLU A 73 -6.75 -6.17 14.12
C GLU A 73 -5.79 -6.24 12.92
N LEU A 74 -5.02 -7.31 12.83
CA LEU A 74 -4.49 -7.82 11.57
C LEU A 74 -5.44 -8.91 11.07
N LYS A 75 -5.81 -8.82 9.81
CA LYS A 75 -6.65 -9.79 9.10
C LYS A 75 -5.78 -10.72 8.27
N LYS A 76 -6.25 -11.95 8.08
CA LYS A 76 -5.71 -12.93 7.13
C LYS A 76 -6.79 -13.29 6.14
N TRP A 77 -6.48 -13.20 4.86
CA TRP A 77 -7.35 -13.67 3.78
C TRP A 77 -6.68 -14.79 3.00
N VAL A 78 -7.42 -15.85 2.72
CA VAL A 78 -7.00 -17.00 1.89
C VAL A 78 -8.05 -17.23 0.83
N GLN A 79 -7.62 -17.50 -0.41
CA GLN A 79 -8.54 -17.67 -1.55
C GLN A 79 -9.62 -18.74 -1.30
N THR A 80 -9.27 -19.84 -0.68
CA THR A 80 -10.19 -20.95 -0.41
C THR A 80 -10.83 -20.91 0.99
N GLY A 81 -10.23 -20.14 1.92
CA GLY A 81 -10.63 -20.10 3.35
C GLY A 81 -11.31 -18.81 3.78
N GLY A 82 -11.33 -17.78 2.90
CA GLY A 82 -11.93 -16.49 3.20
C GLY A 82 -11.15 -15.66 4.22
N LEU A 83 -11.87 -14.82 4.94
CA LEU A 83 -11.34 -13.82 5.87
C LEU A 83 -11.36 -14.33 7.32
N THR A 84 -10.23 -14.20 8.03
CA THR A 84 -10.07 -14.50 9.46
C THR A 84 -9.27 -13.42 10.17
N THR A 85 -9.26 -13.41 11.50
CA THR A 85 -8.37 -12.56 12.30
C THR A 85 -7.01 -13.26 12.44
N PHE A 86 -5.93 -12.58 12.05
CA PHE A 86 -4.56 -13.05 12.23
C PHE A 86 -4.02 -12.71 13.62
N ARG A 87 -4.20 -11.44 14.07
CA ARG A 87 -3.75 -10.98 15.40
C ARG A 87 -4.67 -9.87 15.93
N LYS A 88 -5.03 -10.00 17.21
CA LYS A 88 -5.78 -8.98 17.97
C LYS A 88 -5.34 -9.03 19.44
N PRO A 89 -4.93 -7.88 20.08
CA PRO A 89 -4.79 -6.56 19.48
C PRO A 89 -3.59 -6.48 18.53
N SER A 90 -3.66 -5.59 17.53
CA SER A 90 -2.58 -5.31 16.59
C SER A 90 -1.77 -4.06 16.95
N ASN A 91 -2.13 -3.35 18.00
CA ASN A 91 -1.64 -2.01 18.36
C ASN A 91 -1.90 -0.97 17.26
N ASN A 92 -3.10 -1.04 16.65
CA ASN A 92 -3.49 -0.25 15.50
C ASN A 92 -2.42 -0.32 14.39
N ALA A 93 -2.06 -1.56 14.03
CA ALA A 93 -1.12 -1.83 12.95
C ALA A 93 -1.55 -1.12 11.68
N ASN A 94 -0.57 -0.63 10.89
CA ASN A 94 -0.79 0.00 9.61
C ASN A 94 -0.02 -0.76 8.51
N GLY A 95 1.14 -0.29 8.06
CA GLY A 95 1.93 -0.93 7.03
C GLY A 95 2.54 -2.26 7.49
N ASN A 96 2.57 -3.23 6.57
CA ASN A 96 3.18 -4.54 6.80
C ASN A 96 4.10 -4.92 5.65
N THR A 97 5.16 -5.64 5.98
CA THR A 97 6.06 -6.28 5.01
C THR A 97 6.59 -7.58 5.58
N LEU A 98 7.35 -8.35 4.80
CA LEU A 98 8.11 -9.49 5.31
C LEU A 98 9.58 -9.09 5.45
N ASP A 99 10.24 -9.57 6.51
CA ASP A 99 11.69 -9.47 6.62
C ASP A 99 12.42 -10.55 5.80
N LEU A 100 13.75 -10.59 5.89
CA LEU A 100 14.57 -11.56 5.14
C LEU A 100 14.35 -13.01 5.57
N GLU A 101 13.77 -13.23 6.75
CA GLU A 101 13.43 -14.56 7.29
C GLU A 101 11.97 -14.92 7.02
N GLY A 102 11.25 -14.08 6.25
CA GLY A 102 9.83 -14.27 5.94
C GLY A 102 8.90 -13.99 7.11
N ARG A 103 9.38 -13.32 8.18
CA ARG A 103 8.56 -12.94 9.33
C ARG A 103 7.81 -11.64 9.05
N LEU A 104 6.59 -11.57 9.55
CA LEU A 104 5.79 -10.36 9.43
C LEU A 104 6.41 -9.21 10.21
N THR A 105 6.75 -8.13 9.51
CA THR A 105 7.19 -6.84 10.05
C THR A 105 6.04 -5.85 9.94
N THR A 106 5.74 -5.14 11.02
CA THR A 106 4.56 -4.29 11.14
C THR A 106 4.92 -2.92 11.69
N ALA A 107 4.45 -1.86 11.06
CA ALA A 107 4.41 -0.51 11.61
C ALA A 107 3.16 -0.37 12.50
N GLU A 108 3.32 -0.03 13.78
CA GLU A 108 2.23 0.02 14.76
C GLU A 108 2.01 1.45 15.24
N HIS A 109 0.80 1.99 14.99
CA HIS A 109 0.45 3.36 15.37
C HIS A 109 0.44 3.55 16.89
N SER A 110 -0.44 2.84 17.61
CA SER A 110 -0.54 2.98 19.06
C SER A 110 0.62 2.31 19.81
N GLY A 111 1.29 1.34 19.18
CA GLY A 111 2.56 0.78 19.67
C GLY A 111 3.73 1.76 19.55
N ARG A 112 3.63 2.76 18.68
CA ARG A 112 4.67 3.75 18.38
C ARG A 112 6.01 3.07 18.07
N ARG A 113 5.95 2.00 17.26
CA ARG A 113 7.10 1.13 16.98
C ARG A 113 7.00 0.44 15.63
N VAL A 114 8.12 -0.08 15.17
CA VAL A 114 8.16 -1.17 14.19
C VAL A 114 8.36 -2.47 14.97
N SER A 115 7.59 -3.50 14.67
CA SER A 115 7.66 -4.82 15.31
C SER A 115 7.90 -5.92 14.29
N VAL A 116 8.42 -7.06 14.73
CA VAL A 116 8.50 -8.32 13.98
C VAL A 116 7.72 -9.39 14.73
N THR A 117 6.95 -10.19 14.01
CA THR A 117 6.18 -11.30 14.58
C THR A 117 6.96 -12.59 14.41
N ASP A 118 7.32 -13.21 15.51
CA ASP A 118 8.00 -14.50 15.52
C ASP A 118 7.07 -15.65 15.14
N LYS A 119 7.62 -16.85 14.94
CA LYS A 119 6.87 -18.05 14.53
C LYS A 119 5.81 -18.48 15.57
N ASP A 120 6.00 -18.13 16.84
CA ASP A 120 5.04 -18.39 17.91
C ASP A 120 3.91 -17.36 17.98
N GLY A 121 3.89 -16.37 17.07
CA GLY A 121 2.92 -15.29 17.03
C GLY A 121 3.25 -14.09 17.92
N THR A 122 4.35 -14.13 18.69
CA THR A 122 4.79 -13.03 19.55
C THR A 122 5.33 -11.87 18.73
N ALA A 123 4.81 -10.67 18.93
CA ALA A 123 5.30 -9.45 18.30
C ALA A 123 6.37 -8.77 19.15
N ARG A 124 7.62 -8.76 18.67
CA ARG A 124 8.77 -8.11 19.34
C ARG A 124 9.06 -6.76 18.71
N THR A 125 9.48 -5.80 19.56
CA THR A 125 9.93 -4.48 19.10
C THR A 125 11.24 -4.60 18.32
N VAL A 126 11.27 -4.01 17.13
CA VAL A 126 12.48 -3.78 16.34
C VAL A 126 13.07 -2.42 16.71
N VAL A 127 12.25 -1.37 16.68
CA VAL A 127 12.62 0.01 17.03
C VAL A 127 11.39 0.79 17.47
N ASP A 128 11.52 1.65 18.50
CA ASP A 128 10.42 2.46 19.05
C ASP A 128 10.83 3.89 19.42
N SER A 129 12.10 4.27 19.22
CA SER A 129 12.60 5.56 19.65
C SER A 129 13.75 6.06 18.76
N PHE A 130 13.89 7.38 18.68
CA PHE A 130 14.99 8.09 18.03
C PHE A 130 15.46 9.23 18.94
N GLU A 131 16.78 9.32 19.17
CA GLU A 131 17.40 10.33 20.07
C GLU A 131 16.73 10.40 21.46
N GLY A 132 16.40 9.22 22.04
CA GLY A 132 15.79 9.11 23.36
C GLY A 132 14.30 9.50 23.45
N LYS A 133 13.67 9.83 22.34
CA LYS A 133 12.24 10.19 22.22
C LYS A 133 11.48 9.11 21.50
N LYS A 134 10.23 8.87 21.92
CA LYS A 134 9.34 7.92 21.21
C LYS A 134 9.12 8.35 19.75
N LEU A 135 9.00 7.35 18.85
CA LEU A 135 8.52 7.57 17.49
C LEU A 135 7.11 8.19 17.53
N ASN A 136 6.68 8.82 16.44
CA ASN A 136 5.31 9.33 16.33
C ASN A 136 4.31 8.17 16.22
N SER A 137 4.04 7.72 15.02
CA SER A 137 3.14 6.62 14.72
C SER A 137 3.57 5.97 13.39
N PRO A 138 4.56 5.06 13.43
CA PRO A 138 5.07 4.42 12.23
C PRO A 138 3.95 3.94 11.31
N ASN A 139 4.04 4.34 10.02
CA ASN A 139 2.96 4.20 9.06
C ASN A 139 3.21 3.07 8.05
N ASP A 140 4.21 3.17 7.19
CA ASP A 140 4.58 2.09 6.27
C ASP A 140 6.05 1.68 6.47
N VAL A 141 6.38 0.44 6.08
CA VAL A 141 7.70 -0.14 6.34
C VAL A 141 8.12 -1.08 5.22
N VAL A 142 9.40 -1.02 4.84
CA VAL A 142 10.05 -1.95 3.91
C VAL A 142 11.36 -2.44 4.50
N VAL A 143 11.76 -3.65 4.12
CA VAL A 143 13.06 -4.24 4.50
C VAL A 143 13.92 -4.35 3.25
N LYS A 144 15.13 -3.77 3.34
CA LYS A 144 16.12 -3.80 2.27
C LYS A 144 16.89 -5.11 2.27
N SER A 145 17.49 -5.52 1.13
CA SER A 145 18.26 -6.76 0.99
C SER A 145 19.47 -6.88 1.93
N ASP A 146 19.96 -5.76 2.50
CA ASP A 146 20.99 -5.75 3.53
C ASP A 146 20.47 -6.01 4.95
N GLY A 147 19.15 -6.15 5.13
CA GLY A 147 18.46 -6.41 6.39
C GLY A 147 18.09 -5.16 7.16
N THR A 148 18.27 -3.96 6.60
CA THR A 148 17.86 -2.71 7.23
C THR A 148 16.37 -2.44 7.04
N TYR A 149 15.74 -1.85 8.06
CA TYR A 149 14.33 -1.47 8.07
C TYR A 149 14.20 0.01 7.72
N TRP A 150 13.36 0.32 6.75
CA TRP A 150 13.08 1.69 6.33
C TRP A 150 11.60 1.96 6.53
N PHE A 151 11.25 3.03 7.22
CA PHE A 151 9.87 3.30 7.58
C PHE A 151 9.58 4.79 7.67
N THR A 152 8.31 5.11 7.48
CA THR A 152 7.76 6.46 7.62
C THR A 152 7.10 6.62 8.98
N ASP A 153 7.23 7.82 9.57
CA ASP A 153 6.75 8.09 10.92
C ASP A 153 5.97 9.42 11.01
N PRO A 154 4.82 9.52 10.32
CA PRO A 154 3.92 10.66 10.46
C PRO A 154 3.18 10.63 11.80
N ASP A 155 2.44 11.70 12.08
CA ASP A 155 1.70 11.86 13.33
C ASP A 155 0.22 11.43 13.26
N TYR A 156 -0.20 10.65 12.25
CA TYR A 156 -1.59 10.23 12.07
C TYR A 156 -2.16 9.43 13.25
N GLY A 157 -1.38 8.50 13.77
CA GLY A 157 -1.81 7.53 14.77
C GLY A 157 -1.50 7.93 16.22
N LEU A 158 -1.07 9.16 16.49
CA LEU A 158 -0.74 9.62 17.84
C LEU A 158 -1.95 9.63 18.78
N GLY A 159 -3.16 9.85 18.25
CA GLY A 159 -4.36 9.97 19.06
C GLY A 159 -4.20 11.10 20.08
N LYS A 160 -4.22 10.76 21.39
CA LYS A 160 -4.00 11.70 22.50
C LYS A 160 -2.55 11.78 22.99
N ASN A 161 -1.64 10.97 22.40
CA ASN A 161 -0.24 10.99 22.82
C ASN A 161 0.47 12.25 22.32
N PRO A 162 1.40 12.82 23.10
CA PRO A 162 2.17 13.96 22.66
C PRO A 162 3.10 13.58 21.50
N LYS A 163 3.28 14.50 20.55
CA LYS A 163 4.31 14.40 19.53
C LYS A 163 5.65 14.73 20.17
N GLU A 164 6.53 13.74 20.30
CA GLU A 164 7.86 13.91 20.89
C GLU A 164 8.92 14.24 19.84
N GLN A 165 8.77 13.71 18.61
CA GLN A 165 9.66 14.02 17.50
C GLN A 165 9.39 15.43 16.95
N ALA A 166 10.45 16.14 16.55
CA ALA A 166 10.34 17.50 16.04
C ALA A 166 9.61 17.60 14.68
N GLY A 167 9.56 16.51 13.92
CA GLY A 167 8.94 16.43 12.60
C GLY A 167 8.31 15.08 12.31
N ASN A 168 7.86 14.93 11.08
CA ASN A 168 7.42 13.68 10.51
C ASN A 168 8.55 13.17 9.61
N TYR A 169 9.23 12.11 10.01
CA TYR A 169 10.48 11.70 9.40
C TYR A 169 10.36 10.37 8.66
N VAL A 170 11.33 10.14 7.77
CA VAL A 170 11.62 8.83 7.22
C VAL A 170 12.87 8.33 7.91
N TYR A 171 12.81 7.09 8.40
CA TYR A 171 13.91 6.49 9.16
C TYR A 171 14.50 5.27 8.45
N ARG A 172 15.78 5.04 8.71
CA ARG A 172 16.48 3.77 8.48
C ARG A 172 16.97 3.22 9.81
N PHE A 173 16.64 1.98 10.11
CA PHE A 173 17.14 1.25 11.27
C PHE A 173 18.01 0.08 10.82
N ASP A 174 19.20 -0.01 11.37
CA ASP A 174 20.12 -1.13 11.17
C ASP A 174 20.12 -2.03 12.41
N PRO A 175 19.54 -3.25 12.32
CA PRO A 175 19.42 -4.14 13.47
C PRO A 175 20.76 -4.72 13.90
N LYS A 176 21.76 -4.82 13.00
CA LYS A 176 23.10 -5.33 13.31
C LYS A 176 23.89 -4.30 14.11
N ALA A 177 23.85 -3.05 13.66
CA ALA A 177 24.51 -1.92 14.33
C ALA A 177 23.68 -1.37 15.52
N LYS A 178 22.42 -1.78 15.65
CA LYS A 178 21.43 -1.22 16.59
C LYS A 178 21.34 0.30 16.49
N SER A 179 21.40 0.81 15.26
CA SER A 179 21.43 2.25 14.98
C SER A 179 20.25 2.68 14.14
N ILE A 180 19.68 3.83 14.49
CA ILE A 180 18.60 4.48 13.74
C ILE A 180 19.06 5.86 13.28
N ILE A 181 18.75 6.21 12.04
CA ILE A 181 18.98 7.54 11.48
C ILE A 181 17.71 8.07 10.83
N ALA A 182 17.44 9.36 10.97
CA ALA A 182 16.41 10.04 10.19
C ALA A 182 17.00 10.43 8.84
N VAL A 183 16.65 9.69 7.80
CA VAL A 183 17.22 9.86 6.44
C VAL A 183 16.56 10.99 5.66
N VAL A 184 15.30 11.36 5.98
CA VAL A 184 14.61 12.55 5.45
C VAL A 184 13.80 13.18 6.57
N LYS A 185 13.87 14.53 6.67
CA LYS A 185 13.25 15.30 7.76
C LYS A 185 12.27 16.39 7.32
N ASP A 186 12.02 16.51 6.01
CA ASP A 186 11.30 17.62 5.40
C ASP A 186 9.99 17.23 4.71
N PHE A 187 9.42 16.06 5.05
CA PHE A 187 8.09 15.65 4.63
C PHE A 187 6.99 16.31 5.48
N ASP A 188 5.85 16.62 4.85
CA ASP A 188 4.65 17.02 5.59
C ASP A 188 3.98 15.80 6.24
N LYS A 189 3.64 14.78 5.44
CA LYS A 189 3.03 13.52 5.88
C LYS A 189 3.63 12.33 5.12
N PRO A 190 4.85 11.89 5.46
CA PRO A 190 5.44 10.73 4.79
C PRO A 190 4.57 9.50 5.02
N ASN A 191 4.31 8.74 3.94
CA ASN A 191 3.38 7.63 3.95
C ASN A 191 4.02 6.39 3.29
N GLY A 192 3.47 5.85 2.22
CA GLY A 192 4.01 4.69 1.54
C GLY A 192 5.45 4.89 1.06
N LEU A 193 6.23 3.81 1.09
CA LEU A 193 7.59 3.82 0.56
C LEU A 193 7.93 2.51 -0.14
N CYS A 194 8.78 2.55 -1.15
CA CYS A 194 9.29 1.36 -1.83
C CYS A 194 10.65 1.63 -2.50
N PHE A 195 11.45 0.58 -2.65
CA PHE A 195 12.69 0.62 -3.41
C PHE A 195 12.46 0.33 -4.90
N SER A 196 13.38 0.83 -5.75
CA SER A 196 13.54 0.32 -7.11
C SER A 196 14.00 -1.15 -7.09
N PRO A 197 13.86 -1.91 -8.20
CA PRO A 197 14.28 -3.32 -8.26
C PRO A 197 15.75 -3.56 -7.91
N ASP A 198 16.61 -2.61 -8.20
CA ASP A 198 18.05 -2.65 -7.89
C ASP A 198 18.42 -2.02 -6.52
N GLU A 199 17.40 -1.58 -5.78
CA GLU A 199 17.49 -0.91 -4.47
C GLU A 199 18.40 0.34 -4.44
N LYS A 200 18.70 0.92 -5.60
CA LYS A 200 19.49 2.16 -5.68
C LYS A 200 18.65 3.41 -5.51
N LYS A 201 17.32 3.29 -5.61
CA LYS A 201 16.39 4.39 -5.40
C LYS A 201 15.37 4.03 -4.34
N LEU A 202 15.03 5.02 -3.50
CA LEU A 202 13.90 4.97 -2.59
C LEU A 202 12.84 5.97 -3.03
N TYR A 203 11.61 5.50 -3.19
CA TYR A 203 10.44 6.34 -3.45
C TYR A 203 9.66 6.49 -2.15
N VAL A 204 9.21 7.71 -1.84
CA VAL A 204 8.42 8.01 -0.65
C VAL A 204 7.26 8.92 -1.01
N ALA A 205 6.05 8.54 -0.63
CA ALA A 205 4.83 9.31 -0.78
C ALA A 205 4.72 10.40 0.30
N ASP A 206 4.28 11.59 -0.08
CA ASP A 206 3.83 12.64 0.84
C ASP A 206 2.33 12.85 0.65
N SER A 207 1.53 12.33 1.58
CA SER A 207 0.06 12.47 1.59
C SER A 207 -0.40 13.84 2.10
N GLY A 208 0.53 14.68 2.54
CA GLY A 208 0.28 16.03 3.03
C GLY A 208 -0.06 17.02 1.92
N LYS A 209 0.19 18.30 2.17
CA LYS A 209 -0.10 19.37 1.20
C LYS A 209 0.58 19.20 -0.16
N PRO A 210 1.84 18.68 -0.25
CA PRO A 210 2.50 18.50 -1.54
C PRO A 210 1.82 17.48 -2.46
N ARG A 211 1.18 16.43 -1.92
CA ARG A 211 0.50 15.35 -2.67
C ARG A 211 1.36 14.79 -3.80
N HIS A 212 2.61 14.51 -3.49
CA HIS A 212 3.59 14.03 -4.46
C HIS A 212 4.32 12.77 -3.96
N ILE A 213 5.01 12.11 -4.87
CA ILE A 213 6.00 11.09 -4.55
C ILE A 213 7.37 11.70 -4.82
N ARG A 214 8.31 11.56 -3.88
CA ARG A 214 9.71 11.92 -4.09
C ARG A 214 10.54 10.66 -4.32
N VAL A 215 11.60 10.81 -5.11
CA VAL A 215 12.61 9.78 -5.34
C VAL A 215 13.97 10.27 -4.86
N PHE A 216 14.71 9.37 -4.22
CA PHE A 216 16.02 9.60 -3.63
C PHE A 216 17.01 8.55 -4.14
N GLU A 217 18.25 8.94 -4.41
CA GLU A 217 19.33 7.99 -4.65
C GLU A 217 19.85 7.47 -3.31
N VAL A 218 19.92 6.15 -3.16
CA VAL A 218 20.47 5.49 -1.97
C VAL A 218 21.99 5.51 -2.04
N GLN A 219 22.60 6.20 -1.10
CA GLN A 219 24.06 6.36 -1.03
C GLN A 219 24.72 5.20 -0.29
N SER A 220 26.05 5.06 -0.47
CA SER A 220 26.85 4.16 0.34
C SER A 220 26.69 4.49 1.82
N GLY A 221 26.50 3.47 2.69
CA GLY A 221 26.21 3.69 4.12
C GLY A 221 24.72 3.88 4.46
N GLY A 222 23.83 3.87 3.45
CA GLY A 222 22.38 3.91 3.68
C GLY A 222 21.85 5.29 4.03
N THR A 223 22.51 6.35 3.58
CA THR A 223 21.96 7.71 3.52
C THR A 223 21.31 7.95 2.18
N LEU A 224 20.61 9.07 2.06
CA LEU A 224 19.93 9.50 0.84
C LEU A 224 20.52 10.83 0.35
N ASP A 225 20.39 11.10 -0.94
CA ASP A 225 20.62 12.43 -1.51
C ASP A 225 19.48 13.40 -1.12
N SER A 226 19.47 14.62 -1.67
CA SER A 226 18.40 15.62 -1.42
C SER A 226 17.06 15.23 -2.02
N GLY A 227 17.05 14.25 -2.92
CA GLY A 227 15.86 13.78 -3.63
C GLY A 227 15.22 14.83 -4.55
N LYS A 228 14.26 14.37 -5.34
CA LYS A 228 13.46 15.21 -6.23
C LYS A 228 12.03 14.70 -6.31
N VAL A 229 11.11 15.55 -6.72
CA VAL A 229 9.74 15.14 -7.04
C VAL A 229 9.78 14.16 -8.22
N PHE A 230 9.24 12.97 -8.04
CA PHE A 230 9.09 11.96 -9.07
C PHE A 230 7.78 12.17 -9.85
N CYS A 231 6.66 12.32 -9.14
CA CYS A 231 5.36 12.63 -9.72
C CYS A 231 4.44 13.30 -8.70
N THR A 232 3.36 13.90 -9.19
CA THR A 232 2.25 14.44 -8.38
C THR A 232 0.98 13.63 -8.63
N ILE A 233 0.12 13.53 -7.62
CA ILE A 233 -1.16 12.85 -7.71
C ILE A 233 -2.25 13.88 -8.07
N ASP A 234 -3.00 13.62 -9.13
CA ASP A 234 -4.03 14.52 -9.65
C ASP A 234 -5.38 14.40 -8.89
N LYS A 235 -5.63 13.27 -8.21
CA LYS A 235 -6.87 13.02 -7.47
C LYS A 235 -6.59 12.47 -6.07
N GLY A 236 -6.88 13.25 -5.06
CA GLY A 236 -6.54 12.93 -3.66
C GLY A 236 -5.06 13.16 -3.36
N GLY A 237 -4.42 12.24 -2.68
CA GLY A 237 -2.98 12.21 -2.39
C GLY A 237 -2.44 10.80 -2.52
N PRO A 238 -1.12 10.63 -2.67
CA PRO A 238 -0.51 9.30 -2.64
C PRO A 238 -0.57 8.76 -1.20
N ASP A 239 -0.81 7.45 -1.06
CA ASP A 239 -0.82 6.76 0.22
C ASP A 239 0.15 5.58 0.13
N GLY A 240 -0.27 4.31 0.17
CA GLY A 240 0.62 3.19 -0.07
C GLY A 240 1.14 3.16 -1.51
N ILE A 241 2.41 2.82 -1.67
CA ILE A 241 3.07 2.70 -2.98
C ILE A 241 3.84 1.40 -3.11
N ARG A 242 3.94 0.86 -4.33
CA ARG A 242 4.79 -0.31 -4.65
C ARG A 242 5.51 -0.08 -5.97
N CYS A 243 6.68 -0.70 -6.10
CA CYS A 243 7.43 -0.75 -7.34
C CYS A 243 7.24 -2.12 -7.99
N ASP A 244 7.05 -2.18 -9.31
CA ASP A 244 7.04 -3.43 -10.06
C ASP A 244 8.45 -3.83 -10.55
N ASP A 245 8.55 -5.02 -11.15
CA ASP A 245 9.79 -5.62 -11.64
C ASP A 245 10.47 -4.81 -12.78
N ALA A 246 9.74 -3.91 -13.43
CA ALA A 246 10.26 -3.01 -14.46
C ALA A 246 10.52 -1.57 -13.94
N GLY A 247 10.36 -1.34 -12.63
CA GLY A 247 10.62 -0.03 -12.01
C GLY A 247 9.47 0.97 -12.13
N ARG A 248 8.25 0.53 -12.50
CA ARG A 248 7.06 1.39 -12.47
C ARG A 248 6.57 1.54 -11.05
N ILE A 249 6.07 2.72 -10.73
CA ILE A 249 5.50 3.00 -9.40
C ILE A 249 3.97 2.93 -9.48
N TRP A 250 3.42 2.10 -8.60
CA TRP A 250 2.00 1.92 -8.39
C TRP A 250 1.63 2.61 -7.08
N SER A 251 0.76 3.61 -7.15
CA SER A 251 0.34 4.43 -6.01
C SER A 251 -1.15 4.35 -5.80
N SER A 252 -1.59 4.05 -4.59
CA SER A 252 -2.96 4.35 -4.21
C SER A 252 -3.19 5.86 -4.27
N ALA A 253 -4.41 6.25 -4.63
CA ALA A 253 -4.85 7.63 -4.77
C ALA A 253 -6.37 7.74 -4.51
N GLY A 254 -6.94 8.94 -4.64
CA GLY A 254 -8.35 9.18 -4.29
C GLY A 254 -9.38 8.44 -5.14
N ASP A 255 -9.05 8.09 -6.38
CA ASP A 255 -9.96 7.46 -7.35
C ASP A 255 -9.55 6.05 -7.77
N GLY A 256 -8.38 5.59 -7.34
CA GLY A 256 -7.89 4.28 -7.76
C GLY A 256 -6.41 4.09 -7.52
N VAL A 257 -5.82 3.15 -8.24
CA VAL A 257 -4.37 2.94 -8.27
C VAL A 257 -3.81 3.60 -9.51
N HIS A 258 -2.91 4.57 -9.33
CA HIS A 258 -2.20 5.27 -10.41
C HIS A 258 -0.91 4.53 -10.71
N VAL A 259 -0.64 4.28 -11.99
CA VAL A 259 0.57 3.59 -12.45
C VAL A 259 1.46 4.56 -13.22
N PHE A 260 2.68 4.74 -12.73
CA PHE A 260 3.66 5.65 -13.32
C PHE A 260 4.81 4.88 -13.94
N ALA A 261 5.22 5.28 -15.14
CA ALA A 261 6.45 4.80 -15.79
C ALA A 261 7.70 5.18 -14.94
N PRO A 262 8.86 4.55 -15.17
CA PRO A 262 10.08 4.84 -14.41
C PRO A 262 10.58 6.30 -14.51
N ASP A 263 10.11 7.05 -15.49
CA ASP A 263 10.40 8.50 -15.66
C ASP A 263 9.40 9.41 -14.93
N GLY A 264 8.36 8.85 -14.27
CA GLY A 264 7.33 9.58 -13.55
C GLY A 264 6.08 9.95 -14.38
N LYS A 265 6.02 9.54 -15.65
CA LYS A 265 4.83 9.76 -16.49
C LYS A 265 3.70 8.83 -16.05
N LEU A 266 2.50 9.38 -15.84
CA LEU A 266 1.29 8.59 -15.58
C LEU A 266 0.90 7.82 -16.86
N ILE A 267 0.89 6.48 -16.79
CA ILE A 267 0.49 5.62 -17.91
C ILE A 267 -0.97 5.21 -17.85
N GLY A 268 -1.57 5.21 -16.67
CA GLY A 268 -2.99 4.94 -16.49
C GLY A 268 -3.37 4.75 -15.03
N LYS A 269 -4.67 4.53 -14.81
CA LYS A 269 -5.26 4.30 -13.50
C LYS A 269 -6.15 3.06 -13.53
N ILE A 270 -6.12 2.29 -12.46
CA ILE A 270 -7.09 1.25 -12.15
C ILE A 270 -8.09 1.89 -11.21
N LEU A 271 -9.33 2.11 -11.67
CA LEU A 271 -10.37 2.74 -10.88
C LEU A 271 -10.95 1.72 -9.89
N VAL A 272 -11.09 2.12 -8.64
CA VAL A 272 -11.58 1.27 -7.56
C VAL A 272 -12.84 1.90 -6.95
N PRO A 273 -13.90 1.12 -6.67
CA PRO A 273 -15.17 1.67 -6.16
C PRO A 273 -15.04 2.43 -4.84
N GLU A 274 -14.07 2.06 -3.99
CA GLU A 274 -13.72 2.76 -2.75
C GLU A 274 -12.30 3.31 -2.88
N SER A 275 -12.03 4.48 -2.27
CA SER A 275 -10.70 5.10 -2.32
C SER A 275 -9.63 4.16 -1.73
N PRO A 276 -8.63 3.72 -2.51
CA PRO A 276 -7.55 2.89 -2.00
C PRO A 276 -6.69 3.62 -0.98
N ALA A 277 -6.23 2.88 0.03
CA ALA A 277 -5.22 3.32 0.97
C ALA A 277 -3.85 2.67 0.66
N ASN A 278 -3.83 1.35 0.36
CA ASN A 278 -2.56 0.66 0.10
C ASN A 278 -2.75 -0.51 -0.87
N LEU A 279 -1.65 -1.12 -1.30
CA LEU A 279 -1.65 -2.21 -2.27
C LEU A 279 -0.42 -3.11 -2.11
N CYS A 280 -0.53 -4.36 -2.56
CA CYS A 280 0.62 -5.25 -2.73
C CYS A 280 0.40 -6.24 -3.86
N PHE A 281 1.48 -6.69 -4.47
CA PHE A 281 1.45 -7.83 -5.38
C PHE A 281 1.50 -9.15 -4.59
N GLY A 282 0.89 -10.19 -5.14
CA GLY A 282 0.89 -11.52 -4.56
C GLY A 282 0.10 -12.51 -5.40
N GLY A 283 -0.43 -13.56 -4.75
CA GLY A 283 -1.18 -14.60 -5.43
C GLY A 283 -0.32 -15.52 -6.30
N PRO A 284 -0.93 -16.37 -7.12
CA PRO A 284 -0.23 -17.27 -8.01
C PRO A 284 0.71 -16.51 -8.96
N GLY A 285 2.01 -16.84 -8.89
CA GLY A 285 3.04 -16.18 -9.70
C GLY A 285 3.28 -14.71 -9.38
N ASP A 286 2.82 -14.23 -8.23
CA ASP A 286 2.87 -12.82 -7.80
C ASP A 286 2.19 -11.84 -8.79
N LYS A 287 1.21 -12.32 -9.57
CA LYS A 287 0.50 -11.56 -10.62
C LYS A 287 -0.90 -11.13 -10.23
N THR A 288 -1.16 -10.95 -8.97
CA THR A 288 -2.39 -10.36 -8.45
C THR A 288 -2.05 -9.12 -7.65
N LEU A 289 -2.65 -7.99 -8.00
CA LEU A 289 -2.59 -6.78 -7.18
C LEU A 289 -3.75 -6.83 -6.19
N TYR A 290 -3.43 -6.91 -4.91
CA TYR A 290 -4.39 -6.75 -3.82
C TYR A 290 -4.42 -5.29 -3.38
N ILE A 291 -5.61 -4.77 -3.15
CA ILE A 291 -5.86 -3.35 -2.87
C ILE A 291 -6.72 -3.24 -1.62
N THR A 292 -6.20 -2.63 -0.56
CA THR A 292 -6.99 -2.22 0.60
C THR A 292 -7.60 -0.86 0.33
N ALA A 293 -8.94 -0.78 0.37
CA ALA A 293 -9.68 0.44 0.03
C ALA A 293 -10.80 0.66 1.04
N ARG A 294 -10.65 1.68 1.88
CA ARG A 294 -11.63 2.01 2.93
C ARG A 294 -12.01 0.78 3.76
N LYS A 295 -13.17 0.20 3.50
CA LYS A 295 -13.76 -0.92 4.27
C LYS A 295 -13.65 -2.26 3.55
N SER A 296 -13.02 -2.30 2.40
CA SER A 296 -13.05 -3.46 1.51
C SER A 296 -11.67 -3.83 0.97
N LEU A 297 -11.51 -5.12 0.72
CA LEU A 297 -10.38 -5.70 0.01
C LEU A 297 -10.79 -5.97 -1.43
N TYR A 298 -9.98 -5.48 -2.36
CA TYR A 298 -10.13 -5.72 -3.80
C TYR A 298 -8.91 -6.44 -4.36
N ALA A 299 -9.07 -7.04 -5.53
CA ALA A 299 -7.98 -7.61 -6.30
C ALA A 299 -8.19 -7.42 -7.80
N ILE A 300 -7.08 -7.41 -8.54
CA ILE A 300 -7.07 -7.41 -10.00
C ILE A 300 -5.86 -8.21 -10.49
N PRO A 301 -6.01 -9.10 -11.51
CA PRO A 301 -4.88 -9.76 -12.13
C PRO A 301 -4.01 -8.77 -12.91
N THR A 302 -2.69 -8.93 -12.82
CA THR A 302 -1.68 -8.12 -13.51
C THR A 302 -0.81 -8.97 -14.42
N SER A 303 -0.15 -8.33 -15.39
CA SER A 303 0.85 -8.97 -16.26
C SER A 303 2.28 -8.89 -15.69
N VAL A 304 2.46 -8.12 -14.62
CA VAL A 304 3.75 -7.84 -13.96
C VAL A 304 3.73 -8.32 -12.51
N THR A 305 4.91 -8.36 -11.89
CA THR A 305 5.10 -8.76 -10.49
C THR A 305 5.72 -7.61 -9.70
N ALA A 306 5.74 -7.70 -8.38
CA ALA A 306 6.50 -6.76 -7.56
C ALA A 306 7.99 -6.78 -7.94
N ALA A 307 8.69 -5.65 -7.72
CA ALA A 307 10.14 -5.64 -7.59
C ALA A 307 10.56 -6.73 -6.59
N LYS A 308 11.70 -7.39 -6.88
CA LYS A 308 12.18 -8.47 -6.00
C LYS A 308 12.22 -8.00 -4.56
N ARG A 309 11.63 -8.79 -3.69
CA ARG A 309 11.86 -8.68 -2.26
C ARG A 309 13.25 -9.20 -1.92
N PRO A 310 13.86 -8.69 -0.88
CA PRO A 310 15.10 -9.25 -0.38
C PRO A 310 14.95 -10.73 0.00
#